data_f2ddcb0271158fc74fcba144215e05c1
#
_entry.id   f2ddcb0271158fc74fcba144215e05c1
#
_cell.length_a   1.000
_cell.length_b   1.000
_cell.length_c   1.000
_cell.angle_alpha   90.00
_cell.angle_beta   90.00
_cell.angle_gamma   90.00
#
_symmetry.space_group_name_H-M   'P 1'
#
loop_
_entity.id
_entity.type
_entity.pdbx_description
1 polymer ?
#
loop_
_entity_poly.entity_id
_entity_poly.type
_entity_poly.pdbx_seq_one_letter_code
_entity_poly.pdbx_strand_id
1 'polypeptide(L)'
;MVSEALPFGQTSVTAVELRSHVDAAAATEALVAADVDHARERFDAVLETVPELLEWLSVHGREYPWRYTTDPWRVFATEILLQRTRGDAVAEIYNPFFSAFPTPNAVREADEADLRDLVRSLGFVNHRVRTLREAADLCVVENEGQVPTDLEALQRPWRVGPYTARACLLFAFQEPLALVDANTARITERVFGYPLPEQPHKSEAVYRFLDALVPDEPALARAFNLALLDLGALRCTNSNPDCSACPIQPSCLYGSVGEGLGVD
;
A
#
# COMPACT_ATOMS: atom_id res chain seq x y z
N MET A 1 4.24 -19.94 -16.33
CA MET A 1 4.68 -18.71 -17.05
C MET A 1 4.33 -17.57 -16.12
N VAL A 2 5.32 -16.94 -15.49
CA VAL A 2 5.11 -15.77 -14.63
C VAL A 2 4.76 -14.63 -15.57
N SER A 3 3.59 -14.03 -15.39
CA SER A 3 3.12 -12.88 -16.17
C SER A 3 4.13 -11.73 -16.04
N GLU A 4 4.51 -11.12 -17.16
CA GLU A 4 5.40 -9.93 -17.24
C GLU A 4 4.80 -8.65 -16.62
N ALA A 5 3.70 -8.72 -15.88
CA ALA A 5 3.01 -7.56 -15.31
C ALA A 5 3.66 -6.94 -14.06
N LEU A 6 4.77 -7.49 -13.57
CA LEU A 6 5.60 -6.89 -12.53
C LEU A 6 6.60 -5.89 -13.14
N PRO A 7 6.92 -4.79 -12.42
CA PRO A 7 6.75 -4.58 -10.97
C PRO A 7 5.42 -3.90 -10.57
N PHE A 8 4.76 -3.18 -11.46
CA PHE A 8 3.66 -2.30 -11.08
C PHE A 8 2.26 -2.92 -11.25
N GLY A 9 2.13 -4.03 -11.97
CA GLY A 9 0.83 -4.58 -12.36
C GLY A 9 0.34 -3.98 -13.69
N GLN A 10 -0.97 -3.89 -13.88
CA GLN A 10 -1.55 -3.30 -15.08
C GLN A 10 -1.69 -1.79 -14.91
N THR A 11 -0.96 -1.02 -15.70
CA THR A 11 -0.96 0.45 -15.65
C THR A 11 -1.68 1.11 -16.82
N SER A 12 -2.16 0.35 -17.78
CA SER A 12 -2.94 0.84 -18.92
C SER A 12 -4.37 0.34 -18.83
N VAL A 13 -5.30 1.26 -18.65
CA VAL A 13 -6.74 1.02 -18.57
C VAL A 13 -7.49 2.29 -18.96
N THR A 14 -8.68 2.16 -19.53
CA THR A 14 -9.57 3.31 -19.74
C THR A 14 -10.47 3.53 -18.53
N ALA A 15 -10.99 4.75 -18.34
CA ALA A 15 -11.93 5.05 -17.26
C ALA A 15 -13.21 4.19 -17.35
N VAL A 16 -13.65 3.85 -18.57
CA VAL A 16 -14.81 2.98 -18.80
C VAL A 16 -14.55 1.55 -18.32
N GLU A 17 -13.38 0.99 -18.65
CA GLU A 17 -12.97 -0.33 -18.17
C GLU A 17 -12.80 -0.32 -16.64
N LEU A 18 -12.08 0.68 -16.10
CA LEU A 18 -11.86 0.81 -14.67
C LEU A 18 -13.18 0.84 -13.89
N ARG A 19 -14.19 1.55 -14.41
CA ARG A 19 -15.52 1.64 -13.79
C ARG A 19 -16.19 0.27 -13.62
N SER A 20 -15.92 -0.69 -14.47
CA SER A 20 -16.46 -2.04 -14.34
C SER A 20 -15.76 -2.89 -13.26
N HIS A 21 -14.62 -2.43 -12.78
CA HIS A 21 -13.78 -3.09 -11.76
C HIS A 21 -13.87 -2.47 -10.37
N VAL A 22 -14.65 -1.38 -10.19
CA VAL A 22 -14.78 -0.71 -8.87
C VAL A 22 -16.24 -0.74 -8.41
N ASP A 23 -16.46 -0.78 -7.10
CA ASP A 23 -17.79 -0.68 -6.53
C ASP A 23 -18.23 0.79 -6.39
N ALA A 24 -18.68 1.37 -7.51
CA ALA A 24 -19.13 2.76 -7.57
C ALA A 24 -20.30 3.07 -6.62
N ALA A 25 -21.14 2.06 -6.33
CA ALA A 25 -22.27 2.23 -5.42
C ALA A 25 -21.77 2.33 -3.97
N ALA A 26 -20.95 1.39 -3.52
CA ALA A 26 -20.38 1.39 -2.18
C ALA A 26 -19.47 2.60 -1.95
N ALA A 27 -18.66 3.01 -2.95
CA ALA A 27 -17.81 4.20 -2.85
C ALA A 27 -18.64 5.47 -2.67
N THR A 28 -19.70 5.64 -3.47
CA THR A 28 -20.61 6.80 -3.36
C THR A 28 -21.35 6.80 -2.03
N GLU A 29 -21.85 5.65 -1.57
CA GLU A 29 -22.52 5.51 -0.28
C GLU A 29 -21.58 5.89 0.88
N ALA A 30 -20.32 5.44 0.83
CA ALA A 30 -19.33 5.77 1.85
C ALA A 30 -19.00 7.27 1.88
N LEU A 31 -18.93 7.95 0.73
CA LEU A 31 -18.76 9.40 0.65
C LEU A 31 -19.96 10.15 1.23
N VAL A 32 -21.18 9.71 0.91
CA VAL A 32 -22.42 10.28 1.48
C VAL A 32 -22.45 10.08 3.00
N ALA A 33 -22.12 8.89 3.48
CA ALA A 33 -22.07 8.58 4.92
C ALA A 33 -21.01 9.39 5.67
N ALA A 34 -19.98 9.87 4.96
CA ALA A 34 -18.92 10.74 5.48
C ALA A 34 -19.23 12.23 5.31
N ASP A 35 -20.45 12.60 4.91
CA ASP A 35 -20.91 13.98 4.69
C ASP A 35 -20.07 14.75 3.65
N VAL A 36 -19.61 14.04 2.61
CA VAL A 36 -18.87 14.64 1.49
C VAL A 36 -19.86 15.22 0.48
N ASP A 37 -19.78 16.53 0.23
CA ASP A 37 -20.60 17.22 -0.73
C ASP A 37 -20.41 16.68 -2.16
N HIS A 38 -21.50 16.58 -2.92
CA HIS A 38 -21.50 16.13 -4.33
C HIS A 38 -20.80 14.77 -4.51
N ALA A 39 -21.05 13.83 -3.58
CA ALA A 39 -20.35 12.55 -3.48
C ALA A 39 -20.25 11.79 -4.81
N ARG A 40 -21.36 11.72 -5.58
CA ARG A 40 -21.41 11.01 -6.86
C ARG A 40 -20.54 11.67 -7.92
N GLU A 41 -20.72 12.97 -8.11
CA GLU A 41 -19.99 13.76 -9.10
C GLU A 41 -18.49 13.76 -8.78
N ARG A 42 -18.14 13.80 -7.49
CA ARG A 42 -16.77 13.74 -7.03
C ARG A 42 -16.12 12.39 -7.28
N PHE A 43 -16.84 11.29 -6.97
CA PHE A 43 -16.37 9.95 -7.29
C PHE A 43 -16.15 9.79 -8.80
N ASP A 44 -17.12 10.21 -9.62
CA ASP A 44 -17.04 10.09 -11.07
C ASP A 44 -15.86 10.91 -11.63
N ALA A 45 -15.65 12.14 -11.17
CA ALA A 45 -14.52 12.98 -11.59
C ALA A 45 -13.16 12.37 -11.21
N VAL A 46 -13.04 11.80 -10.03
CA VAL A 46 -11.80 11.13 -9.61
C VAL A 46 -11.53 9.89 -10.44
N LEU A 47 -12.56 9.07 -10.68
CA LEU A 47 -12.42 7.85 -11.47
C LEU A 47 -11.92 8.13 -12.89
N GLU A 48 -12.33 9.26 -13.52
CA GLU A 48 -11.84 9.67 -14.84
C GLU A 48 -10.35 10.01 -14.86
N THR A 49 -9.74 10.36 -13.75
CA THR A 49 -8.30 10.70 -13.68
C THR A 49 -7.40 9.54 -13.19
N VAL A 50 -7.98 8.41 -12.78
CA VAL A 50 -7.17 7.25 -12.36
C VAL A 50 -6.33 6.65 -13.50
N PRO A 51 -6.79 6.57 -14.77
CA PRO A 51 -5.93 6.12 -15.87
C PRO A 51 -4.62 6.91 -15.98
N GLU A 52 -4.65 8.23 -15.88
CA GLU A 52 -3.46 9.09 -15.88
C GLU A 52 -2.56 8.83 -14.67
N LEU A 53 -3.15 8.52 -13.51
CA LEU A 53 -2.40 8.12 -12.32
C LEU A 53 -1.66 6.80 -12.53
N LEU A 54 -2.29 5.83 -13.17
CA LEU A 54 -1.66 4.53 -13.47
C LEU A 54 -0.57 4.66 -14.53
N GLU A 55 -0.79 5.47 -15.57
CA GLU A 55 0.23 5.79 -16.56
C GLU A 55 1.42 6.51 -15.91
N TRP A 56 1.15 7.48 -15.03
CA TRP A 56 2.19 8.16 -14.24
C TRP A 56 3.02 7.18 -13.42
N LEU A 57 2.39 6.17 -12.80
CA LEU A 57 3.11 5.13 -12.07
C LEU A 57 4.09 4.38 -12.96
N SER A 58 3.71 4.05 -14.21
CA SER A 58 4.57 3.30 -15.12
C SER A 58 5.86 4.03 -15.47
N VAL A 59 5.83 5.37 -15.40
CA VAL A 59 6.97 6.24 -15.77
C VAL A 59 7.78 6.68 -14.54
N HIS A 60 7.10 6.94 -13.42
CA HIS A 60 7.70 7.58 -12.24
C HIS A 60 7.71 6.70 -11.00
N GLY A 61 7.12 5.50 -11.07
CA GLY A 61 7.06 4.57 -9.97
C GLY A 61 8.45 4.20 -9.43
N ARG A 62 8.56 4.09 -8.11
CA ARG A 62 9.81 3.71 -7.46
C ARG A 62 10.12 2.24 -7.71
N GLU A 63 11.33 1.94 -8.12
CA GLU A 63 11.77 0.57 -8.35
C GLU A 63 12.46 0.01 -7.12
N TYR A 64 11.80 -0.95 -6.47
CA TYR A 64 12.33 -1.67 -5.32
C TYR A 64 12.34 -3.18 -5.58
N PRO A 65 13.33 -3.94 -5.05
CA PRO A 65 13.46 -5.37 -5.36
C PRO A 65 12.24 -6.20 -4.97
N TRP A 66 11.51 -5.83 -3.93
CA TRP A 66 10.28 -6.53 -3.51
C TRP A 66 9.07 -6.30 -4.43
N ARG A 67 9.14 -5.36 -5.36
CA ARG A 67 8.10 -5.16 -6.37
C ARG A 67 8.16 -6.21 -7.50
N TYR A 68 9.25 -6.98 -7.55
CA TYR A 68 9.49 -8.01 -8.55
C TYR A 68 9.22 -9.43 -8.03
N THR A 69 8.55 -9.57 -6.91
CA THR A 69 8.24 -10.87 -6.32
C THR A 69 6.80 -10.95 -5.84
N THR A 70 6.24 -12.15 -5.91
CA THR A 70 4.99 -12.56 -5.25
C THR A 70 5.25 -13.67 -4.24
N ASP A 71 6.52 -13.97 -3.92
CA ASP A 71 6.85 -14.93 -2.87
C ASP A 71 6.29 -14.47 -1.52
N PRO A 72 5.38 -15.25 -0.89
CA PRO A 72 4.67 -14.78 0.30
C PRO A 72 5.58 -14.44 1.47
N TRP A 73 6.64 -15.24 1.68
CA TRP A 73 7.58 -14.95 2.77
C TRP A 73 8.39 -13.68 2.48
N ARG A 74 8.88 -13.52 1.25
CA ARG A 74 9.61 -12.32 0.86
C ARG A 74 8.75 -11.06 1.01
N VAL A 75 7.49 -11.13 0.59
CA VAL A 75 6.56 -10.01 0.74
C VAL A 75 6.31 -9.73 2.23
N PHE A 76 5.91 -10.73 3.01
CA PHE A 76 5.55 -10.54 4.42
C PHE A 76 6.73 -10.03 5.26
N ALA A 77 7.90 -10.64 5.13
CA ALA A 77 9.09 -10.18 5.84
C ALA A 77 9.51 -8.76 5.42
N THR A 78 9.41 -8.42 4.12
CA THR A 78 9.72 -7.07 3.64
C THR A 78 8.78 -6.02 4.23
N GLU A 79 7.48 -6.30 4.32
CA GLU A 79 6.53 -5.38 4.96
C GLU A 79 6.82 -5.16 6.45
N ILE A 80 7.37 -6.17 7.14
CA ILE A 80 7.88 -6.01 8.51
C ILE A 80 9.16 -5.14 8.51
N LEU A 81 10.06 -5.33 7.55
CA LEU A 81 11.28 -4.53 7.42
C LEU A 81 10.98 -3.07 7.03
N LEU A 82 9.92 -2.78 6.33
CA LEU A 82 9.50 -1.43 5.94
C LEU A 82 8.87 -0.62 7.07
N GLN A 83 8.45 -1.25 8.17
CA GLN A 83 7.81 -0.54 9.28
C GLN A 83 8.69 0.61 9.81
N ARG A 84 8.21 1.87 9.68
CA ARG A 84 8.92 3.10 10.10
C ARG A 84 10.32 3.26 9.49
N THR A 85 10.53 2.76 8.30
CA THR A 85 11.82 2.82 7.60
C THR A 85 11.60 3.22 6.14
N ARG A 86 12.54 3.99 5.58
CA ARG A 86 12.51 4.36 4.17
C ARG A 86 12.82 3.15 3.30
N GLY A 87 12.16 3.05 2.14
CA GLY A 87 12.36 1.97 1.18
C GLY A 87 13.83 1.78 0.80
N ASP A 88 14.57 2.86 0.55
CA ASP A 88 15.99 2.79 0.16
C ASP A 88 16.84 2.01 1.18
N ALA A 89 16.63 2.26 2.48
CA ALA A 89 17.35 1.55 3.53
C ALA A 89 17.00 0.04 3.57
N VAL A 90 15.75 -0.32 3.26
CA VAL A 90 15.35 -1.73 3.14
C VAL A 90 15.94 -2.35 1.87
N ALA A 91 15.99 -1.61 0.76
CA ALA A 91 16.57 -2.08 -0.49
C ALA A 91 18.05 -2.47 -0.35
N GLU A 92 18.83 -1.72 0.45
CA GLU A 92 20.24 -2.02 0.73
C GLU A 92 20.44 -3.39 1.39
N ILE A 93 19.54 -3.79 2.29
CA ILE A 93 19.65 -5.06 3.02
C ILE A 93 18.81 -6.19 2.42
N TYR A 94 17.97 -5.93 1.42
CA TYR A 94 17.00 -6.90 0.89
C TYR A 94 17.68 -8.20 0.42
N ASN A 95 18.65 -8.10 -0.47
CA ASN A 95 19.36 -9.29 -0.96
C ASN A 95 20.18 -10.00 0.13
N PRO A 96 21.00 -9.31 0.94
CA PRO A 96 21.67 -9.92 2.09
C PRO A 96 20.71 -10.64 3.04
N PHE A 97 19.55 -10.02 3.36
CA PHE A 97 18.57 -10.60 4.27
C PHE A 97 17.98 -11.89 3.72
N PHE A 98 17.50 -11.90 2.47
CA PHE A 98 16.90 -13.09 1.88
C PHE A 98 17.91 -14.14 1.40
N SER A 99 19.19 -13.79 1.31
CA SER A 99 20.25 -14.78 1.14
C SER A 99 20.52 -15.54 2.44
N ALA A 100 20.46 -14.87 3.58
CA ALA A 100 20.63 -15.51 4.89
C ALA A 100 19.34 -16.19 5.38
N PHE A 101 18.19 -15.60 5.12
CA PHE A 101 16.90 -16.02 5.64
C PHE A 101 15.85 -16.22 4.53
N PRO A 102 16.06 -17.19 3.62
CA PRO A 102 15.20 -17.38 2.45
C PRO A 102 13.81 -17.92 2.79
N THR A 103 13.60 -18.45 3.98
CA THR A 103 12.34 -19.05 4.43
C THR A 103 11.99 -18.63 5.85
N PRO A 104 10.71 -18.76 6.29
CA PRO A 104 10.35 -18.55 7.70
C PRO A 104 11.19 -19.42 8.65
N ASN A 105 11.44 -20.67 8.29
CA ASN A 105 12.22 -21.58 9.12
C ASN A 105 13.67 -21.10 9.31
N ALA A 106 14.28 -20.50 8.29
CA ALA A 106 15.62 -19.92 8.40
C ALA A 106 15.67 -18.77 9.43
N VAL A 107 14.64 -17.94 9.52
CA VAL A 107 14.52 -16.91 10.56
C VAL A 107 14.31 -17.53 11.93
N ARG A 108 13.50 -18.57 12.02
CA ARG A 108 13.19 -19.27 13.28
C ARG A 108 14.42 -19.95 13.87
N GLU A 109 15.29 -20.54 13.06
CA GLU A 109 16.50 -21.28 13.47
C GLU A 109 17.74 -20.39 13.59
N ALA A 110 17.70 -19.16 13.07
CA ALA A 110 18.84 -18.23 13.06
C ALA A 110 19.36 -17.91 14.47
N ASP A 111 20.66 -17.67 14.60
CA ASP A 111 21.18 -16.99 15.78
C ASP A 111 20.59 -15.59 15.87
N GLU A 112 20.19 -15.18 17.07
CA GLU A 112 19.63 -13.84 17.26
C GLU A 112 20.62 -12.74 16.90
N ALA A 113 21.91 -12.97 17.13
CA ALA A 113 22.96 -12.02 16.79
C ALA A 113 23.01 -11.75 15.28
N ASP A 114 22.93 -12.80 14.45
CA ASP A 114 22.98 -12.67 12.99
C ASP A 114 21.75 -11.91 12.46
N LEU A 115 20.56 -12.22 12.97
CA LEU A 115 19.34 -11.53 12.60
C LEU A 115 19.39 -10.04 13.01
N ARG A 116 19.92 -9.75 14.21
CA ARG A 116 20.08 -8.38 14.71
C ARG A 116 21.07 -7.59 13.85
N ASP A 117 22.17 -8.20 13.46
CA ASP A 117 23.21 -7.54 12.66
C ASP A 117 22.68 -7.13 11.29
N LEU A 118 21.92 -8.01 10.61
CA LEU A 118 21.35 -7.71 9.30
C LEU A 118 20.30 -6.58 9.34
N VAL A 119 19.49 -6.48 10.40
CA VAL A 119 18.47 -5.44 10.49
C VAL A 119 18.92 -4.18 11.22
N ARG A 120 20.17 -4.11 11.64
CA ARG A 120 20.72 -3.04 12.51
C ARG A 120 20.58 -1.65 11.88
N SER A 121 20.88 -1.53 10.59
CA SER A 121 20.83 -0.26 9.85
C SER A 121 19.41 0.32 9.74
N LEU A 122 18.37 -0.50 9.89
CA LEU A 122 16.97 -0.07 9.80
C LEU A 122 16.45 0.57 11.10
N GLY A 123 17.16 0.45 12.21
CA GLY A 123 16.68 0.87 13.53
C GLY A 123 15.58 -0.02 14.10
N PHE A 124 15.10 0.31 15.30
CA PHE A 124 14.09 -0.48 16.03
C PHE A 124 14.40 -1.98 16.10
N VAL A 125 15.67 -2.35 16.23
CA VAL A 125 16.19 -3.71 16.07
C VAL A 125 15.43 -4.73 16.94
N ASN A 126 15.25 -4.43 18.24
CA ASN A 126 14.52 -5.35 19.14
C ASN A 126 13.09 -5.64 18.66
N HIS A 127 12.42 -4.61 18.16
CA HIS A 127 11.06 -4.73 17.65
C HIS A 127 11.02 -5.58 16.39
N ARG A 128 11.92 -5.31 15.42
CA ARG A 128 11.98 -6.07 14.15
C ARG A 128 12.28 -7.54 14.37
N VAL A 129 13.31 -7.82 15.17
CA VAL A 129 13.70 -9.20 15.49
C VAL A 129 12.53 -9.95 16.12
N ARG A 130 11.87 -9.37 17.11
CA ARG A 130 10.70 -9.96 17.73
C ARG A 130 9.58 -10.21 16.70
N THR A 131 9.22 -9.20 15.90
CA THR A 131 8.13 -9.34 14.90
C THR A 131 8.48 -10.40 13.85
N LEU A 132 9.72 -10.44 13.35
CA LEU A 132 10.17 -11.45 12.38
C LEU A 132 10.14 -12.86 12.96
N ARG A 133 10.53 -13.04 14.24
CA ARG A 133 10.46 -14.33 14.93
C ARG A 133 9.02 -14.80 15.09
N GLU A 134 8.14 -13.93 15.59
CA GLU A 134 6.73 -14.28 15.74
C GLU A 134 6.05 -14.55 14.39
N ALA A 135 6.41 -13.82 13.32
CA ALA A 135 5.93 -14.09 11.96
C ALA A 135 6.46 -15.44 11.44
N ALA A 136 7.71 -15.77 11.72
CA ALA A 136 8.28 -17.06 11.36
C ALA A 136 7.61 -18.22 12.15
N ASP A 137 7.36 -18.04 13.43
CA ASP A 137 6.65 -19.03 14.26
C ASP A 137 5.21 -19.23 13.76
N LEU A 138 4.49 -18.16 13.42
CA LEU A 138 3.16 -18.24 12.81
C LEU A 138 3.19 -19.12 11.54
N CYS A 139 4.15 -18.90 10.66
CA CYS A 139 4.27 -19.68 9.44
C CYS A 139 4.63 -21.14 9.72
N VAL A 140 5.67 -21.39 10.53
CA VAL A 140 6.25 -22.74 10.68
C VAL A 140 5.45 -23.59 11.64
N VAL A 141 5.03 -23.03 12.77
CA VAL A 141 4.38 -23.82 13.85
C VAL A 141 2.89 -23.96 13.62
N GLU A 142 2.26 -22.95 13.06
CA GLU A 142 0.80 -22.87 13.00
C GLU A 142 0.22 -23.00 11.59
N ASN A 143 1.07 -22.84 10.55
CA ASN A 143 0.61 -22.85 9.16
C ASN A 143 1.54 -23.68 8.22
N GLU A 144 2.07 -24.79 8.71
CA GLU A 144 2.79 -25.82 7.91
C GLU A 144 3.96 -25.26 7.08
N GLY A 145 4.62 -24.21 7.55
CA GLY A 145 5.73 -23.53 6.86
C GLY A 145 5.31 -22.49 5.82
N GLN A 146 4.01 -22.27 5.63
CA GLN A 146 3.47 -21.30 4.69
C GLN A 146 3.06 -19.98 5.38
N VAL A 147 3.06 -18.89 4.64
CA VAL A 147 2.45 -17.64 5.09
C VAL A 147 0.92 -17.78 5.04
N PRO A 148 0.19 -17.45 6.13
CA PRO A 148 -1.27 -17.52 6.11
C PRO A 148 -1.91 -16.62 5.05
N THR A 149 -3.08 -17.02 4.56
CA THR A 149 -3.92 -16.22 3.64
C THR A 149 -5.09 -15.55 4.35
N ASP A 150 -5.15 -15.66 5.67
CA ASP A 150 -6.19 -15.06 6.49
C ASP A 150 -5.71 -13.76 7.12
N LEU A 151 -6.53 -12.69 6.98
CA LEU A 151 -6.18 -11.34 7.44
C LEU A 151 -5.96 -11.27 8.96
N GLU A 152 -6.78 -11.97 9.75
CA GLU A 152 -6.69 -11.98 11.20
C GLU A 152 -5.44 -12.76 11.66
N ALA A 153 -5.17 -13.90 11.04
CA ALA A 153 -3.97 -14.68 11.31
C ALA A 153 -2.69 -13.87 11.05
N LEU A 154 -2.63 -13.17 9.91
CA LEU A 154 -1.49 -12.31 9.57
C LEU A 154 -1.25 -11.16 10.56
N GLN A 155 -2.25 -10.73 11.30
CA GLN A 155 -2.13 -9.66 12.30
C GLN A 155 -1.70 -10.16 13.69
N ARG A 156 -1.52 -11.45 13.90
CA ARG A 156 -1.15 -12.03 15.19
C ARG A 156 0.28 -11.72 15.65
N PRO A 157 1.29 -11.69 14.75
CA PRO A 157 2.63 -11.32 15.16
C PRO A 157 2.68 -9.87 15.69
N TRP A 158 3.48 -9.66 16.70
CA TRP A 158 3.58 -8.38 17.37
C TRP A 158 3.85 -7.21 16.39
N ARG A 159 3.08 -6.14 16.50
CA ARG A 159 3.12 -4.97 15.60
C ARG A 159 2.79 -5.22 14.13
N VAL A 160 2.33 -6.37 13.75
CA VAL A 160 1.70 -6.53 12.44
C VAL A 160 0.27 -6.00 12.54
N GLY A 161 0.03 -4.89 11.88
CA GLY A 161 -1.29 -4.25 11.83
C GLY A 161 -2.01 -4.51 10.51
N PRO A 162 -3.22 -3.94 10.35
CA PRO A 162 -4.03 -4.10 9.13
C PRO A 162 -3.27 -3.78 7.85
N TYR A 163 -2.45 -2.71 7.83
CA TYR A 163 -1.65 -2.35 6.65
C TYR A 163 -0.71 -3.49 6.22
N THR A 164 0.15 -3.97 7.12
CA THR A 164 1.12 -5.02 6.80
C THR A 164 0.44 -6.32 6.36
N ALA A 165 -0.64 -6.72 7.03
CA ALA A 165 -1.40 -7.91 6.68
C ALA A 165 -2.07 -7.79 5.29
N ARG A 166 -2.71 -6.65 5.00
CA ARG A 166 -3.35 -6.38 3.70
C ARG A 166 -2.32 -6.24 2.58
N ALA A 167 -1.15 -5.63 2.84
CA ALA A 167 -0.07 -5.58 1.86
C ALA A 167 0.46 -6.98 1.51
N CYS A 168 0.55 -7.87 2.50
CA CYS A 168 0.90 -9.27 2.25
C CYS A 168 -0.14 -9.95 1.36
N LEU A 169 -1.43 -9.81 1.65
CA LEU A 169 -2.51 -10.39 0.86
C LEU A 169 -2.55 -9.82 -0.57
N LEU A 170 -2.42 -8.50 -0.71
CA LEU A 170 -2.42 -7.84 -2.02
C LEU A 170 -1.22 -8.25 -2.86
N PHE A 171 -0.01 -8.18 -2.33
CA PHE A 171 1.20 -8.32 -3.14
C PHE A 171 1.63 -9.79 -3.34
N ALA A 172 1.33 -10.67 -2.40
CA ALA A 172 1.69 -12.09 -2.49
C ALA A 172 0.55 -12.97 -2.99
N PHE A 173 -0.68 -12.70 -2.55
CA PHE A 173 -1.84 -13.55 -2.84
C PHE A 173 -2.82 -12.92 -3.82
N GLN A 174 -2.53 -11.69 -4.30
CA GLN A 174 -3.31 -11.00 -5.32
C GLN A 174 -4.75 -10.67 -4.89
N GLU A 175 -4.97 -10.52 -3.57
CA GLU A 175 -6.26 -10.09 -3.04
C GLU A 175 -6.44 -8.57 -3.29
N PRO A 176 -7.55 -8.13 -3.90
CA PRO A 176 -7.77 -6.72 -4.23
C PRO A 176 -8.19 -5.90 -2.99
N LEU A 177 -7.23 -5.60 -2.13
CA LEU A 177 -7.43 -4.91 -0.86
C LEU A 177 -6.77 -3.53 -0.87
N ALA A 178 -7.43 -2.53 -0.27
CA ALA A 178 -6.85 -1.20 -0.10
C ALA A 178 -5.74 -1.19 0.96
N LEU A 179 -4.72 -0.39 0.72
CA LEU A 179 -3.68 -0.09 1.70
C LEU A 179 -3.89 1.30 2.28
N VAL A 180 -3.97 1.38 3.60
CA VAL A 180 -4.17 2.65 4.33
C VAL A 180 -2.94 2.99 5.15
N ASP A 181 -2.08 3.84 4.60
CA ASP A 181 -0.96 4.48 5.30
C ASP A 181 -1.18 6.00 5.41
N ALA A 182 -0.19 6.74 5.89
CA ALA A 182 -0.26 8.19 5.98
C ALA A 182 -0.33 8.88 4.59
N ASN A 183 0.19 8.24 3.53
CA ASN A 183 0.15 8.80 2.19
C ASN A 183 -1.23 8.63 1.57
N THR A 184 -1.76 7.41 1.57
CA THR A 184 -3.08 7.11 1.03
C THR A 184 -4.18 7.84 1.80
N ALA A 185 -4.09 7.91 3.12
CA ALA A 185 -5.01 8.69 3.95
C ALA A 185 -5.01 10.18 3.57
N ARG A 186 -3.84 10.81 3.47
CA ARG A 186 -3.69 12.21 3.05
C ARG A 186 -4.23 12.47 1.65
N ILE A 187 -3.98 11.56 0.70
CA ILE A 187 -4.53 11.67 -0.66
C ILE A 187 -6.06 11.59 -0.61
N THR A 188 -6.62 10.65 0.14
CA THR A 188 -8.07 10.48 0.32
C THR A 188 -8.72 11.76 0.85
N GLU A 189 -8.15 12.37 1.90
CA GLU A 189 -8.62 13.64 2.45
C GLU A 189 -8.55 14.76 1.42
N ARG A 190 -7.41 14.92 0.74
CA ARG A 190 -7.19 16.02 -0.22
C ARG A 190 -8.01 15.90 -1.49
N VAL A 191 -8.18 14.68 -2.00
CA VAL A 191 -8.89 14.44 -3.26
C VAL A 191 -10.41 14.51 -3.06
N PHE A 192 -10.91 13.83 -2.05
CA PHE A 192 -12.34 13.68 -1.82
C PHE A 192 -12.92 14.66 -0.81
N GLY A 193 -12.09 15.33 0.02
CA GLY A 193 -12.56 16.03 1.22
C GLY A 193 -13.05 15.05 2.29
N TYR A 194 -12.64 13.79 2.24
CA TYR A 194 -13.09 12.75 3.17
C TYR A 194 -12.56 13.03 4.59
N PRO A 195 -13.42 13.14 5.60
CA PRO A 195 -13.01 13.42 6.97
C PRO A 195 -12.29 12.20 7.56
N LEU A 196 -11.01 12.38 7.91
CA LEU A 196 -10.20 11.30 8.46
C LEU A 196 -10.26 11.26 9.99
N PRO A 197 -10.38 10.08 10.61
CA PRO A 197 -10.19 9.91 12.05
C PRO A 197 -8.70 10.06 12.41
N GLU A 198 -8.40 10.19 13.71
CA GLU A 198 -7.02 10.33 14.22
C GLU A 198 -6.09 9.19 13.78
N GLN A 199 -6.64 7.99 13.62
CA GLN A 199 -5.90 6.79 13.19
C GLN A 199 -6.57 6.14 11.97
N PRO A 200 -6.41 6.72 10.76
CA PRO A 200 -7.09 6.23 9.54
C PRO A 200 -6.81 4.76 9.24
N HIS A 201 -5.57 4.32 9.48
CA HIS A 201 -5.11 2.94 9.26
C HIS A 201 -5.74 1.88 10.20
N LYS A 202 -6.60 2.31 11.13
CA LYS A 202 -7.39 1.43 12.01
C LYS A 202 -8.90 1.57 11.80
N SER A 203 -9.32 2.46 10.92
CA SER A 203 -10.72 2.77 10.71
C SER A 203 -11.36 1.85 9.68
N GLU A 204 -12.35 1.06 10.10
CA GLU A 204 -13.15 0.23 9.18
C GLU A 204 -13.89 1.07 8.12
N ALA A 205 -14.33 2.27 8.48
CA ALA A 205 -15.01 3.16 7.52
C ALA A 205 -14.06 3.61 6.40
N VAL A 206 -12.80 3.95 6.75
CA VAL A 206 -11.78 4.33 5.76
C VAL A 206 -11.42 3.14 4.87
N TYR A 207 -11.24 1.96 5.44
CA TYR A 207 -11.00 0.75 4.64
C TYR A 207 -12.18 0.42 3.73
N ARG A 208 -13.42 0.48 4.23
CA ARG A 208 -14.62 0.23 3.41
C ARG A 208 -14.70 1.17 2.22
N PHE A 209 -14.44 2.46 2.42
CA PHE A 209 -14.40 3.43 1.33
C PHE A 209 -13.30 3.12 0.33
N LEU A 210 -12.07 2.90 0.80
CA LEU A 210 -10.94 2.65 -0.09
C LEU A 210 -11.02 1.28 -0.78
N ASP A 211 -11.54 0.25 -0.13
CA ASP A 211 -11.80 -1.06 -0.75
C ASP A 211 -12.77 -0.93 -1.93
N ALA A 212 -13.80 -0.07 -1.82
CA ALA A 212 -14.73 0.20 -2.91
C ALA A 212 -14.09 0.92 -4.12
N LEU A 213 -12.96 1.61 -3.91
CA LEU A 213 -12.16 2.26 -4.96
C LEU A 213 -11.12 1.34 -5.59
N VAL A 214 -10.69 0.29 -4.89
CA VAL A 214 -9.72 -0.67 -5.42
C VAL A 214 -10.37 -1.52 -6.50
N PRO A 215 -9.79 -1.60 -7.72
CA PRO A 215 -10.29 -2.50 -8.75
C PRO A 215 -10.27 -3.96 -8.31
N ASP A 216 -11.29 -4.73 -8.66
CA ASP A 216 -11.39 -6.17 -8.34
C ASP A 216 -10.46 -7.05 -9.19
N GLU A 217 -9.85 -6.50 -10.25
CA GLU A 217 -8.82 -7.17 -11.04
C GLU A 217 -7.45 -7.06 -10.33
N PRO A 218 -6.78 -8.17 -10.00
CA PRO A 218 -5.58 -8.16 -9.15
C PRO A 218 -4.42 -7.29 -9.66
N ALA A 219 -4.16 -7.28 -10.96
CA ALA A 219 -3.06 -6.48 -11.51
C ALA A 219 -3.38 -4.98 -11.49
N LEU A 220 -4.65 -4.59 -11.67
CA LEU A 220 -5.12 -3.21 -11.49
C LEU A 220 -5.11 -2.82 -10.01
N ALA A 221 -5.55 -3.68 -9.11
CA ALA A 221 -5.52 -3.46 -7.67
C ALA A 221 -4.10 -3.18 -7.18
N ARG A 222 -3.13 -3.99 -7.64
CA ARG A 222 -1.71 -3.78 -7.38
C ARG A 222 -1.24 -2.41 -7.87
N ALA A 223 -1.50 -2.09 -9.12
CA ALA A 223 -1.11 -0.81 -9.72
C ALA A 223 -1.73 0.38 -8.99
N PHE A 224 -3.02 0.33 -8.69
CA PHE A 224 -3.74 1.37 -7.99
C PHE A 224 -3.12 1.68 -6.60
N ASN A 225 -2.89 0.66 -5.78
CA ASN A 225 -2.27 0.84 -4.47
C ASN A 225 -0.84 1.39 -4.58
N LEU A 226 -0.01 0.86 -5.49
CA LEU A 226 1.35 1.35 -5.70
C LEU A 226 1.36 2.79 -6.21
N ALA A 227 0.41 3.18 -7.06
CA ALA A 227 0.27 4.54 -7.55
C ALA A 227 -0.04 5.53 -6.43
N LEU A 228 -0.95 5.19 -5.52
CA LEU A 228 -1.26 6.02 -4.35
C LEU A 228 -0.06 6.15 -3.40
N LEU A 229 0.64 5.05 -3.11
CA LEU A 229 1.84 5.05 -2.27
C LEU A 229 2.96 5.92 -2.87
N ASP A 230 3.17 5.84 -4.18
CA ASP A 230 4.21 6.59 -4.86
C ASP A 230 3.83 8.06 -5.08
N LEU A 231 2.58 8.33 -5.44
CA LEU A 231 2.06 9.70 -5.53
C LEU A 231 2.24 10.43 -4.20
N GLY A 232 1.87 9.78 -3.09
CA GLY A 232 2.01 10.35 -1.75
C GLY A 232 3.46 10.60 -1.32
N ALA A 233 4.38 9.76 -1.79
CA ALA A 233 5.79 9.90 -1.49
C ALA A 233 6.51 10.93 -2.39
N LEU A 234 6.12 11.05 -3.66
CA LEU A 234 6.87 11.79 -4.67
C LEU A 234 6.23 13.14 -5.05
N ARG A 235 4.91 13.28 -4.96
CA ARG A 235 4.17 14.49 -5.38
C ARG A 235 3.27 15.04 -4.30
N CYS A 236 2.31 14.28 -3.81
CA CYS A 236 1.36 14.70 -2.79
C CYS A 236 1.99 14.65 -1.39
N THR A 237 3.11 15.34 -1.21
CA THR A 237 3.84 15.38 0.08
C THR A 237 3.07 16.12 1.17
N ASN A 238 3.48 15.96 2.43
CA ASN A 238 2.76 16.54 3.57
C ASN A 238 2.78 18.07 3.55
N SER A 239 3.96 18.68 3.40
CA SER A 239 4.14 20.11 3.59
C SER A 239 4.09 20.92 2.29
N ASN A 240 4.66 20.41 1.20
CA ASN A 240 4.77 21.11 -0.08
C ASN A 240 4.39 20.16 -1.22
N PRO A 241 3.10 19.91 -1.45
CA PRO A 241 2.68 19.06 -2.56
C PRO A 241 2.94 19.73 -3.92
N ASP A 242 3.46 18.95 -4.87
CA ASP A 242 3.64 19.40 -6.25
C ASP A 242 2.34 19.16 -7.04
N CYS A 243 1.35 20.03 -6.81
CA CYS A 243 0.03 19.89 -7.42
C CYS A 243 0.07 20.11 -8.94
N SER A 244 0.96 20.98 -9.42
CA SER A 244 1.08 21.30 -10.87
C SER A 244 1.54 20.12 -11.71
N ALA A 245 2.29 19.17 -11.14
CA ALA A 245 2.74 17.95 -11.78
C ALA A 245 1.96 16.69 -11.30
N CYS A 246 0.81 16.88 -10.64
CA CYS A 246 0.02 15.78 -10.12
C CYS A 246 -0.97 15.25 -11.17
N PRO A 247 -0.95 13.95 -11.51
CA PRO A 247 -1.81 13.38 -12.56
C PRO A 247 -3.31 13.46 -12.23
N ILE A 248 -3.68 13.51 -10.95
CA ILE A 248 -5.09 13.61 -10.50
C ILE A 248 -5.47 15.03 -10.07
N GLN A 249 -4.65 16.04 -10.37
CA GLN A 249 -4.94 17.44 -10.00
C GLN A 249 -6.30 17.92 -10.53
N PRO A 250 -6.74 17.59 -11.75
CA PRO A 250 -8.01 18.09 -12.28
C PRO A 250 -9.25 17.68 -11.48
N SER A 251 -9.19 16.54 -10.78
CA SER A 251 -10.29 16.02 -9.93
C SER A 251 -10.07 16.26 -8.43
N CYS A 252 -8.89 16.77 -8.04
CA CYS A 252 -8.50 16.91 -6.64
C CYS A 252 -9.12 18.16 -6.01
N LEU A 253 -9.88 18.00 -4.92
CA LEU A 253 -10.49 19.14 -4.21
C LEU A 253 -9.43 20.12 -3.70
N TYR A 254 -8.35 19.61 -3.09
CA TYR A 254 -7.26 20.42 -2.58
C TYR A 254 -6.51 21.16 -3.70
N GLY A 255 -6.24 20.48 -4.83
CA GLY A 255 -5.54 21.06 -5.98
C GLY A 255 -6.35 22.14 -6.70
N SER A 256 -7.68 22.02 -6.72
CA SER A 256 -8.57 23.01 -7.35
C SER A 256 -8.68 24.31 -6.56
N VAL A 257 -8.53 24.26 -5.22
CA VAL A 257 -8.62 25.45 -4.35
C VAL A 257 -7.29 26.23 -4.35
N GLY A 258 -6.16 25.56 -4.62
CA GLY A 258 -4.83 26.18 -4.64
C GLY A 258 -4.60 27.17 -5.80
N GLU A 259 -5.35 27.08 -6.89
CA GLU A 259 -5.28 28.05 -8.00
C GLU A 259 -6.04 29.38 -7.70
N GLY A 260 -6.84 29.41 -6.63
CA GLY A 260 -7.64 30.59 -6.23
C GLY A 260 -7.12 31.36 -5.02
N LEU A 261 -6.17 30.82 -4.27
CA LEU A 261 -5.59 31.47 -3.10
C LEU A 261 -4.11 31.77 -3.35
N GLY A 262 -3.85 32.82 -4.14
CA GLY A 262 -2.59 33.54 -4.04
C GLY A 262 -2.50 34.07 -2.61
N VAL A 263 -1.65 33.43 -1.83
CA VAL A 263 -1.25 33.95 -0.52
C VAL A 263 -0.24 35.05 -0.79
N ASP A 264 -0.68 36.31 -0.70
CA ASP A 264 0.18 37.46 -0.52
C ASP A 264 0.92 37.40 0.83
#